data_495ceb3d8c0b1982af731403880b54ae
#
_entry.id   495ceb3d8c0b1982af731403880b54ae
#
_cell.length_a   1.000
_cell.length_b   1.000
_cell.length_c   1.000
_cell.angle_alpha   90.00
_cell.angle_beta   90.00
_cell.angle_gamma   90.00
#
_symmetry.space_group_name_H-M   'P 1'
#
loop_
_entity.id
_entity.type
_entity.pdbx_description
1 polymer ?
#
loop_
_entity_poly.entity_id
_entity_poly.type
_entity_poly.pdbx_seq_one_letter_code
_entity_poly.pdbx_strand_id
1 'polypeptide(L)'
;MKKAITLLLFLLPVACGKMPEPYVDPYAENDFAITGLILDNFPFMDCSTSTSPLRDMVMYHLLGIPYAWGFNVVNGSQYAVTFLLPEGMEQGSEEHKKMADILNTRLRRSSGSHGAFVNLIDGKTGVIIDSRDISRNESQYARQAGVTVETKPLAWDALIFIVHPNNKVKSLTQNQIRDIYTGRITNWRQGGGANHEIHAYTRDPDSGSQEKMETLVMQGQKMLDLPEMQGGSMLSPYLSIEEDEWGIAYTPYYFCERMIGDLRNVKVLAVDGTPPTPQSIMNAVNGQKKDAYPFFSHIYAAIRSDAPADSFERQIYRWLSTPKAKDIIDESGYISLRSK
;
A
#
# COMPACT_ATOMS: atom_id res chain seq x y z
N MET A 1 35.93 -24.79 -2.37
CA MET A 1 35.08 -24.65 -3.55
C MET A 1 34.04 -23.55 -3.23
N LYS A 2 34.26 -22.34 -3.73
CA LYS A 2 33.33 -21.19 -3.52
C LYS A 2 32.17 -21.32 -4.50
N LYS A 3 30.94 -21.52 -4.01
CA LYS A 3 29.75 -21.46 -4.83
C LYS A 3 29.44 -19.99 -5.08
N ALA A 4 29.54 -19.56 -6.33
CA ALA A 4 29.04 -18.27 -6.79
C ALA A 4 27.51 -18.31 -6.72
N ILE A 5 26.92 -17.43 -5.93
CA ILE A 5 25.47 -17.18 -5.95
C ILE A 5 25.20 -16.20 -7.08
N THR A 6 24.63 -16.69 -8.17
CA THR A 6 24.18 -15.88 -9.28
C THR A 6 22.87 -15.19 -8.85
N LEU A 7 22.94 -13.89 -8.63
CA LEU A 7 21.77 -13.04 -8.38
C LEU A 7 20.96 -12.94 -9.67
N LEU A 8 19.84 -13.64 -9.74
CA LEU A 8 18.91 -13.52 -10.86
C LEU A 8 17.98 -12.32 -10.58
N LEU A 9 18.23 -11.22 -11.27
CA LEU A 9 17.27 -10.11 -11.36
C LEU A 9 16.07 -10.58 -12.17
N PHE A 10 14.94 -10.82 -11.53
CA PHE A 10 13.66 -11.03 -12.21
C PHE A 10 13.09 -9.68 -12.64
N LEU A 11 13.36 -9.29 -13.88
CA LEU A 11 12.49 -8.37 -14.61
C LEU A 11 11.23 -9.15 -14.98
N LEU A 12 10.14 -8.94 -14.24
CA LEU A 12 8.85 -9.51 -14.59
C LEU A 12 8.34 -8.82 -15.86
N PRO A 13 8.22 -9.52 -16.99
CA PRO A 13 7.46 -9.01 -18.11
C PRO A 13 5.98 -9.09 -17.74
N VAL A 14 5.30 -7.94 -17.76
CA VAL A 14 3.83 -7.91 -17.75
C VAL A 14 3.38 -8.49 -19.09
N ALA A 15 3.24 -9.79 -19.14
CA ALA A 15 2.68 -10.51 -20.28
C ALA A 15 1.42 -11.26 -19.84
N CYS A 16 0.38 -11.02 -20.55
CA CYS A 16 -0.92 -11.67 -20.50
C CYS A 16 -0.81 -13.18 -20.21
N GLY A 17 -1.37 -13.67 -19.10
CA GLY A 17 -1.85 -15.05 -19.00
C GLY A 17 -0.97 -16.10 -18.31
N LYS A 18 0.17 -15.76 -17.70
CA LYS A 18 0.87 -16.70 -16.81
C LYS A 18 0.70 -16.27 -15.35
N MET A 19 0.29 -17.23 -14.52
CA MET A 19 0.35 -17.10 -13.07
C MET A 19 1.74 -16.67 -12.64
N PRO A 20 1.88 -15.69 -11.74
CA PRO A 20 3.15 -15.51 -11.06
C PRO A 20 3.46 -16.82 -10.32
N GLU A 21 4.69 -17.32 -10.47
CA GLU A 21 5.14 -18.46 -9.67
C GLU A 21 4.97 -18.13 -8.18
N PRO A 22 4.69 -19.13 -7.33
CA PRO A 22 4.58 -18.87 -5.89
C PRO A 22 5.84 -18.16 -5.42
N TYR A 23 5.67 -16.97 -4.87
CA TYR A 23 6.80 -16.24 -4.28
C TYR A 23 7.37 -17.09 -3.14
N VAL A 24 8.62 -17.49 -3.29
CA VAL A 24 9.40 -18.10 -2.21
C VAL A 24 10.23 -16.98 -1.61
N ASP A 25 9.87 -16.56 -0.38
CA ASP A 25 10.61 -15.52 0.34
C ASP A 25 12.00 -16.05 0.70
N PRO A 26 13.10 -15.54 0.10
CA PRO A 26 14.45 -15.98 0.41
C PRO A 26 14.86 -15.60 1.85
N TYR A 27 14.09 -14.75 2.51
CA TYR A 27 14.29 -14.29 3.88
C TYR A 27 13.27 -14.92 4.84
N ALA A 28 12.46 -15.92 4.40
CA ALA A 28 11.51 -16.60 5.27
C ALA A 28 12.26 -17.23 6.44
N GLU A 29 11.98 -16.76 7.63
CA GLU A 29 12.66 -17.15 8.86
C GLU A 29 11.65 -17.58 9.92
N ASN A 30 12.11 -18.40 10.87
CA ASN A 30 11.37 -18.63 12.11
C ASN A 30 11.35 -17.36 12.95
N ASP A 31 10.41 -17.27 13.88
CA ASP A 31 10.33 -16.14 14.79
C ASP A 31 11.65 -15.96 15.57
N PHE A 32 12.10 -14.73 15.65
CA PHE A 32 13.25 -14.31 16.43
C PHE A 32 13.03 -12.94 17.08
N ALA A 33 13.68 -12.69 18.21
CA ALA A 33 13.66 -11.39 18.87
C ALA A 33 14.84 -10.53 18.38
N ILE A 34 14.59 -9.24 18.15
CA ILE A 34 15.64 -8.26 17.84
C ILE A 34 16.19 -7.71 19.17
N THR A 35 17.27 -8.33 19.63
CA THR A 35 17.87 -8.00 20.94
C THR A 35 18.48 -6.59 20.92
N GLY A 36 18.22 -5.82 21.96
CA GLY A 36 18.76 -4.46 22.13
C GLY A 36 18.04 -3.37 21.37
N LEU A 37 16.99 -3.70 20.62
CA LEU A 37 16.12 -2.72 19.96
C LEU A 37 15.23 -2.04 21.02
N ILE A 38 15.35 -0.72 21.14
CA ILE A 38 14.58 0.11 22.06
C ILE A 38 14.10 1.38 21.34
N LEU A 39 13.21 2.13 21.97
CA LEU A 39 12.61 3.35 21.39
C LEU A 39 13.67 4.38 20.90
N ASP A 40 14.74 4.58 21.68
CA ASP A 40 15.77 5.59 21.39
C ASP A 40 16.63 5.20 20.16
N ASN A 41 16.82 3.91 19.88
CA ASN A 41 17.62 3.40 18.76
C ASN A 41 16.81 2.76 17.63
N PHE A 42 15.49 2.80 17.72
CA PHE A 42 14.62 2.29 16.66
C PHE A 42 14.89 3.05 15.35
N PRO A 43 15.22 2.37 14.25
CA PRO A 43 15.49 3.04 12.99
C PRO A 43 14.22 3.68 12.44
N PHE A 44 14.36 4.81 11.76
CA PHE A 44 13.20 5.40 11.07
C PHE A 44 12.72 4.46 9.97
N MET A 45 11.43 4.13 10.01
CA MET A 45 10.73 3.36 8.98
C MET A 45 9.76 4.27 8.25
N ASP A 46 10.06 4.58 7.00
CA ASP A 46 9.15 5.36 6.16
C ASP A 46 8.12 4.47 5.46
N CYS A 47 7.07 5.06 4.89
CA CYS A 47 5.99 4.28 4.31
C CYS A 47 5.13 5.11 3.34
N SER A 48 4.32 4.42 2.53
CA SER A 48 3.18 5.05 1.87
C SER A 48 2.07 5.36 2.87
N THR A 49 1.19 6.29 2.54
CA THR A 49 0.09 6.67 3.44
C THR A 49 -0.80 5.48 3.79
N SER A 50 -1.12 4.61 2.83
CA SER A 50 -1.97 3.45 3.08
C SER A 50 -1.31 2.35 3.92
N THR A 51 0.02 2.29 3.97
CA THR A 51 0.76 1.28 4.75
C THR A 51 1.18 1.77 6.14
N SER A 52 0.88 3.03 6.47
CA SER A 52 1.25 3.59 7.77
C SER A 52 0.69 2.83 8.98
N PRO A 53 -0.56 2.29 8.98
CA PRO A 53 -1.02 1.48 10.11
C PRO A 53 -0.19 0.19 10.28
N LEU A 54 0.14 -0.50 9.21
CA LEU A 54 0.98 -1.70 9.27
C LEU A 54 2.37 -1.37 9.82
N ARG A 55 3.01 -0.29 9.32
CA ARG A 55 4.29 0.17 9.83
C ARG A 55 4.23 0.46 11.33
N ASP A 56 3.17 1.15 11.78
CA ASP A 56 2.98 1.50 13.19
C ASP A 56 2.79 0.24 14.05
N MET A 57 1.97 -0.72 13.61
CA MET A 57 1.76 -1.98 14.31
C MET A 57 3.06 -2.80 14.44
N VAL A 58 3.84 -2.89 13.37
CA VAL A 58 5.17 -3.55 13.39
C VAL A 58 6.08 -2.87 14.41
N MET A 59 6.18 -1.55 14.36
CA MET A 59 7.01 -0.78 15.31
C MET A 59 6.56 -0.97 16.75
N TYR A 60 5.27 -0.84 17.03
CA TYR A 60 4.74 -1.00 18.38
C TYR A 60 4.95 -2.41 18.91
N HIS A 61 4.73 -3.42 18.07
CA HIS A 61 4.99 -4.80 18.45
C HIS A 61 6.47 -5.04 18.81
N LEU A 62 7.39 -4.58 17.96
CA LEU A 62 8.83 -4.74 18.18
C LEU A 62 9.34 -3.98 19.42
N LEU A 63 8.65 -2.90 19.80
CA LEU A 63 8.97 -2.10 20.98
C LEU A 63 8.19 -2.52 22.26
N GLY A 64 7.29 -3.50 22.16
CA GLY A 64 6.41 -3.90 23.27
C GLY A 64 5.43 -2.80 23.69
N ILE A 65 5.08 -1.87 22.82
CA ILE A 65 4.15 -0.78 23.08
C ILE A 65 2.73 -1.27 22.73
N PRO A 66 1.77 -1.22 23.67
CA PRO A 66 0.39 -1.57 23.36
C PRO A 66 -0.22 -0.55 22.41
N TYR A 67 -1.14 -1.01 21.53
CA TYR A 67 -1.78 -0.18 20.53
C TYR A 67 -3.23 -0.57 20.29
N ALA A 68 -4.00 0.33 19.68
CA ALA A 68 -5.37 0.07 19.24
C ALA A 68 -5.70 0.84 17.95
N TRP A 69 -6.67 0.32 17.21
CA TRP A 69 -7.34 1.08 16.19
C TRP A 69 -8.23 2.15 16.80
N GLY A 70 -8.17 3.35 16.27
CA GLY A 70 -9.00 4.46 16.71
C GLY A 70 -9.27 5.45 15.61
N PHE A 71 -10.20 6.35 15.86
CA PHE A 71 -10.49 7.46 14.96
C PHE A 71 -9.37 8.49 15.07
N ASN A 72 -8.87 8.96 13.93
CA ASN A 72 -7.85 10.01 13.94
C ASN A 72 -8.48 11.36 14.27
N VAL A 73 -8.40 11.75 15.55
CA VAL A 73 -9.03 12.96 16.09
C VAL A 73 -8.42 14.24 15.48
N VAL A 74 -7.16 14.20 15.05
CA VAL A 74 -6.47 15.39 14.51
C VAL A 74 -7.05 15.81 13.15
N ASN A 75 -7.38 14.83 12.29
CA ASN A 75 -7.95 15.11 10.97
C ASN A 75 -9.41 14.71 10.83
N GLY A 76 -9.97 13.91 11.76
CA GLY A 76 -11.36 13.46 11.73
C GLY A 76 -11.79 12.74 10.45
N SER A 77 -10.84 12.23 9.67
CA SER A 77 -11.05 11.85 8.27
C SER A 77 -10.76 10.39 7.96
N GLN A 78 -10.13 9.66 8.88
CA GLN A 78 -9.79 8.25 8.70
C GLN A 78 -9.52 7.54 10.03
N TYR A 79 -9.65 6.21 10.04
CA TYR A 79 -9.14 5.38 11.13
C TYR A 79 -7.62 5.25 11.05
N ALA A 80 -6.99 5.11 12.20
CA ALA A 80 -5.54 4.93 12.34
C ALA A 80 -5.20 4.05 13.54
N VAL A 81 -4.02 3.48 13.53
CA VAL A 81 -3.46 2.80 14.69
C VAL A 81 -2.80 3.85 15.59
N THR A 82 -3.07 3.79 16.88
CA THR A 82 -2.46 4.65 17.89
C THR A 82 -1.88 3.82 19.02
N PHE A 83 -0.79 4.29 19.61
CA PHE A 83 -0.22 3.65 20.80
C PHE A 83 -1.11 3.93 22.03
N LEU A 84 -1.11 2.99 22.95
CA LEU A 84 -1.70 3.10 24.27
C LEU A 84 -0.60 3.26 25.31
N LEU A 85 -0.97 3.68 26.51
CA LEU A 85 0.00 3.76 27.61
C LEU A 85 0.45 2.36 28.02
N PRO A 86 1.77 2.10 28.06
CA PRO A 86 2.29 0.87 28.66
C PRO A 86 1.89 0.73 30.12
N GLU A 87 1.77 -0.52 30.58
CA GLU A 87 1.47 -0.80 31.99
C GLU A 87 2.52 -0.15 32.92
N GLY A 88 2.06 0.51 33.95
CA GLY A 88 2.91 1.22 34.89
C GLY A 88 3.38 2.62 34.48
N MET A 89 3.10 3.05 33.25
CA MET A 89 3.40 4.41 32.79
C MET A 89 2.23 5.35 33.09
N GLU A 90 2.52 6.47 33.81
CA GLU A 90 1.50 7.48 34.11
C GLU A 90 1.32 8.45 32.93
N GLN A 91 0.05 8.77 32.65
CA GLN A 91 -0.26 9.75 31.60
C GLN A 91 0.25 11.15 32.02
N GLY A 92 1.03 11.76 31.10
CA GLY A 92 1.63 13.08 31.36
C GLY A 92 2.95 13.04 32.13
N SER A 93 3.45 11.85 32.50
CA SER A 93 4.82 11.70 33.04
C SER A 93 5.88 12.11 32.00
N GLU A 94 7.09 12.37 32.45
CA GLU A 94 8.21 12.70 31.52
C GLU A 94 8.54 11.55 30.58
N GLU A 95 8.40 10.30 31.03
CA GLU A 95 8.57 9.10 30.20
C GLU A 95 7.49 9.03 29.10
N HIS A 96 6.21 9.26 29.46
CA HIS A 96 5.13 9.33 28.48
C HIS A 96 5.35 10.45 27.46
N LYS A 97 5.71 11.65 27.90
CA LYS A 97 5.99 12.78 27.02
C LYS A 97 7.15 12.47 26.05
N LYS A 98 8.26 11.91 26.57
CA LYS A 98 9.40 11.49 25.75
C LYS A 98 8.99 10.44 24.72
N MET A 99 8.27 9.41 25.14
CA MET A 99 7.78 8.36 24.22
C MET A 99 6.87 8.95 23.13
N ALA A 100 5.90 9.75 23.52
CA ALA A 100 4.96 10.37 22.58
C ALA A 100 5.68 11.32 21.61
N ASP A 101 6.66 12.08 22.05
CA ASP A 101 7.46 12.95 21.20
C ASP A 101 8.23 12.14 20.17
N ILE A 102 8.99 11.13 20.57
CA ILE A 102 9.74 10.28 19.65
C ILE A 102 8.83 9.60 18.63
N LEU A 103 7.71 9.02 19.07
CA LEU A 103 6.76 8.36 18.20
C LEU A 103 6.16 9.34 17.18
N ASN A 104 5.69 10.51 17.61
CA ASN A 104 4.96 11.43 16.74
C ASN A 104 5.87 12.30 15.87
N THR A 105 7.05 12.67 16.35
CA THR A 105 7.93 13.59 15.62
C THR A 105 8.97 12.88 14.74
N ARG A 106 9.39 11.68 15.14
CA ARG A 106 10.45 10.94 14.46
C ARG A 106 9.97 9.67 13.76
N LEU A 107 9.23 8.80 14.45
CA LEU A 107 9.00 7.43 13.96
C LEU A 107 7.72 7.26 13.14
N ARG A 108 6.68 8.06 13.36
CA ARG A 108 5.37 7.91 12.69
C ARG A 108 5.20 8.80 11.44
N ARG A 109 6.26 9.30 10.88
CA ARG A 109 6.20 10.10 9.65
C ARG A 109 5.96 9.19 8.43
N SER A 110 5.20 9.71 7.45
CA SER A 110 4.97 9.05 6.17
C SER A 110 5.24 10.06 5.07
N SER A 111 6.12 9.70 4.14
CA SER A 111 6.50 10.56 3.01
C SER A 111 5.75 10.22 1.72
N GLY A 112 4.81 9.27 1.77
CA GLY A 112 4.17 8.72 0.57
C GLY A 112 5.13 7.79 -0.20
N SER A 113 4.62 7.12 -1.23
CA SER A 113 5.40 6.09 -1.94
C SER A 113 6.70 6.63 -2.53
N HIS A 114 6.62 7.69 -3.33
CA HIS A 114 7.82 8.28 -3.94
C HIS A 114 8.80 8.81 -2.88
N GLY A 115 8.31 9.59 -1.92
CA GLY A 115 9.14 10.17 -0.86
C GLY A 115 9.82 9.11 0.00
N ALA A 116 9.15 8.00 0.31
CA ALA A 116 9.72 6.90 1.08
C ALA A 116 10.90 6.22 0.35
N PHE A 117 10.77 5.95 -0.96
CA PHE A 117 11.88 5.42 -1.76
C PHE A 117 13.03 6.41 -1.90
N VAL A 118 12.75 7.70 -2.12
CA VAL A 118 13.80 8.75 -2.17
C VAL A 118 14.53 8.81 -0.83
N ASN A 119 13.81 8.83 0.29
CA ASN A 119 14.42 8.84 1.63
C ASN A 119 15.27 7.59 1.90
N LEU A 120 14.85 6.41 1.39
CA LEU A 120 15.63 5.19 1.50
C LEU A 120 16.93 5.27 0.70
N ILE A 121 16.87 5.74 -0.54
CA ILE A 121 18.04 5.91 -1.42
C ILE A 121 19.02 6.91 -0.81
N ASP A 122 18.52 8.03 -0.27
CA ASP A 122 19.31 9.06 0.40
C ASP A 122 19.87 8.64 1.78
N GLY A 123 19.51 7.47 2.30
CA GLY A 123 19.91 7.01 3.63
C GLY A 123 19.24 7.75 4.79
N LYS A 124 18.12 8.43 4.54
CA LYS A 124 17.32 9.14 5.57
C LYS A 124 16.37 8.22 6.32
N THR A 125 16.10 7.05 5.79
CA THR A 125 15.33 5.96 6.42
C THR A 125 16.04 4.63 6.23
N GLY A 126 15.86 3.69 7.15
CA GLY A 126 16.52 2.39 7.11
C GLY A 126 15.71 1.31 6.40
N VAL A 127 14.40 1.31 6.60
CA VAL A 127 13.45 0.33 6.03
C VAL A 127 12.19 1.09 5.61
N ILE A 128 11.56 0.65 4.52
CA ILE A 128 10.25 1.15 4.14
C ILE A 128 9.24 0.01 3.99
N ILE A 129 7.96 0.32 4.27
CA ILE A 129 6.82 -0.53 3.90
C ILE A 129 5.96 0.28 2.94
N ASP A 130 5.87 -0.18 1.70
CA ASP A 130 5.19 0.59 0.65
C ASP A 130 4.11 -0.20 -0.06
N SER A 131 3.16 0.54 -0.64
CA SER A 131 2.01 -0.02 -1.35
C SER A 131 2.35 -0.56 -2.75
N ARG A 132 3.57 -0.43 -3.21
CA ARG A 132 4.09 -0.87 -4.51
C ARG A 132 5.58 -1.20 -4.44
N ASP A 133 6.10 -1.80 -5.47
CA ASP A 133 7.55 -1.95 -5.66
C ASP A 133 8.21 -0.63 -6.07
N ILE A 134 9.54 -0.60 -6.08
CA ILE A 134 10.32 0.54 -6.57
C ILE A 134 9.99 0.85 -8.04
N SER A 135 9.65 2.10 -8.33
CA SER A 135 9.32 2.54 -9.68
C SER A 135 10.55 2.64 -10.58
N ARG A 136 10.29 2.81 -11.89
CA ARG A 136 11.37 3.02 -12.87
C ARG A 136 12.20 4.27 -12.57
N ASN A 137 11.54 5.37 -12.18
CA ASN A 137 12.20 6.64 -11.89
C ASN A 137 13.07 6.53 -10.64
N GLU A 138 12.56 5.91 -9.58
CA GLU A 138 13.29 5.67 -8.34
C GLU A 138 14.46 4.70 -8.55
N SER A 139 14.27 3.65 -9.37
CA SER A 139 15.34 2.74 -9.77
C SER A 139 16.44 3.45 -10.56
N GLN A 140 16.07 4.45 -11.37
CA GLN A 140 17.04 5.27 -12.07
C GLN A 140 17.78 6.19 -11.09
N TYR A 141 17.06 6.81 -10.16
CA TYR A 141 17.65 7.66 -9.11
C TYR A 141 18.62 6.85 -8.23
N ALA A 142 18.24 5.65 -7.80
CA ALA A 142 19.11 4.76 -7.04
C ALA A 142 20.42 4.44 -7.79
N ARG A 143 20.33 4.11 -9.09
CA ARG A 143 21.52 3.87 -9.92
C ARG A 143 22.43 5.11 -10.01
N GLN A 144 21.86 6.32 -10.15
CA GLN A 144 22.62 7.57 -10.18
C GLN A 144 23.30 7.85 -8.83
N ALA A 145 22.66 7.49 -7.73
CA ALA A 145 23.23 7.59 -6.38
C ALA A 145 24.22 6.46 -6.03
N GLY A 146 24.41 5.47 -6.91
CA GLY A 146 25.27 4.31 -6.64
C GLY A 146 24.66 3.36 -5.58
N VAL A 147 23.35 3.40 -5.38
CA VAL A 147 22.63 2.61 -4.38
C VAL A 147 21.87 1.46 -5.05
N THR A 148 21.88 0.29 -4.43
CA THR A 148 20.99 -0.83 -4.79
C THR A 148 19.92 -0.98 -3.71
N VAL A 149 18.67 -1.08 -4.12
CA VAL A 149 17.52 -1.32 -3.24
C VAL A 149 17.08 -2.77 -3.37
N GLU A 150 16.96 -3.46 -2.24
CA GLU A 150 16.34 -4.78 -2.14
C GLU A 150 14.87 -4.59 -1.80
N THR A 151 13.99 -5.24 -2.54
CA THR A 151 12.55 -5.26 -2.26
C THR A 151 12.05 -6.68 -2.08
N LYS A 152 11.03 -6.85 -1.24
CA LYS A 152 10.30 -8.11 -1.12
C LYS A 152 8.82 -7.86 -0.87
N PRO A 153 7.92 -8.68 -1.45
CA PRO A 153 6.50 -8.59 -1.15
C PRO A 153 6.22 -9.08 0.28
N LEU A 154 5.26 -8.44 0.95
CA LEU A 154 4.82 -8.76 2.31
C LEU A 154 3.37 -9.23 2.37
N ALA A 155 2.51 -8.62 1.56
CA ALA A 155 1.07 -8.81 1.62
C ALA A 155 0.41 -8.55 0.27
N TRP A 156 -0.86 -8.96 0.16
CA TRP A 156 -1.74 -8.63 -0.95
C TRP A 156 -2.65 -7.46 -0.62
N ASP A 157 -2.91 -6.64 -1.64
CA ASP A 157 -3.89 -5.57 -1.69
C ASP A 157 -4.51 -5.54 -3.09
N ALA A 158 -5.42 -4.61 -3.35
CA ALA A 158 -5.98 -4.39 -4.68
C ALA A 158 -6.20 -2.90 -4.96
N LEU A 159 -6.26 -2.54 -6.24
CA LEU A 159 -6.77 -1.24 -6.69
C LEU A 159 -8.26 -1.39 -7.00
N ILE A 160 -9.10 -0.55 -6.39
CA ILE A 160 -10.54 -0.58 -6.54
C ILE A 160 -11.07 0.74 -7.10
N PHE A 161 -12.30 0.72 -7.61
CA PHE A 161 -12.97 1.87 -8.18
C PHE A 161 -14.17 2.24 -7.32
N ILE A 162 -14.31 3.54 -7.07
CA ILE A 162 -15.40 4.11 -6.28
C ILE A 162 -16.18 5.12 -7.11
N VAL A 163 -17.49 5.16 -6.87
CA VAL A 163 -18.44 6.11 -7.47
C VAL A 163 -19.40 6.60 -6.39
N HIS A 164 -20.14 7.65 -6.69
CA HIS A 164 -21.21 8.15 -5.82
C HIS A 164 -22.29 7.07 -5.60
N PRO A 165 -22.90 6.94 -4.41
CA PRO A 165 -23.92 5.93 -4.11
C PRO A 165 -25.13 5.97 -5.05
N ASN A 166 -25.51 7.16 -5.53
CA ASN A 166 -26.63 7.34 -6.47
C ASN A 166 -26.33 6.85 -7.89
N ASN A 167 -25.05 6.70 -8.27
CA ASN A 167 -24.67 6.16 -9.57
C ASN A 167 -25.28 4.74 -9.74
N LYS A 168 -25.97 4.47 -10.85
CA LYS A 168 -26.69 3.20 -11.06
C LYS A 168 -25.80 2.05 -11.52
N VAL A 169 -24.58 2.35 -12.00
CA VAL A 169 -23.62 1.34 -12.42
C VAL A 169 -23.15 0.55 -11.20
N LYS A 170 -23.15 -0.78 -11.30
CA LYS A 170 -22.71 -1.70 -10.24
C LYS A 170 -21.39 -2.40 -10.58
N SER A 171 -21.11 -2.50 -11.86
CA SER A 171 -19.91 -3.19 -12.36
C SER A 171 -19.47 -2.57 -13.69
N LEU A 172 -18.17 -2.54 -13.91
CA LEU A 172 -17.55 -2.21 -15.20
C LEU A 172 -16.60 -3.36 -15.59
N THR A 173 -16.44 -3.58 -16.89
CA THR A 173 -15.38 -4.47 -17.35
C THR A 173 -14.03 -3.76 -17.29
N GLN A 174 -12.94 -4.53 -17.25
CA GLN A 174 -11.59 -3.99 -17.32
C GLN A 174 -11.39 -3.09 -18.55
N ASN A 175 -11.98 -3.48 -19.69
CA ASN A 175 -11.91 -2.66 -20.91
C ASN A 175 -12.69 -1.35 -20.77
N GLN A 176 -13.89 -1.37 -20.18
CA GLN A 176 -14.66 -0.15 -19.95
C GLN A 176 -13.92 0.82 -19.04
N ILE A 177 -13.26 0.33 -17.99
CA ILE A 177 -12.44 1.17 -17.12
C ILE A 177 -11.30 1.82 -17.92
N ARG A 178 -10.55 1.05 -18.70
CA ARG A 178 -9.51 1.60 -19.58
C ARG A 178 -10.06 2.62 -20.57
N ASP A 179 -11.22 2.33 -21.16
CA ASP A 179 -11.87 3.22 -22.14
C ASP A 179 -12.37 4.52 -21.50
N ILE A 180 -12.81 4.50 -20.25
CA ILE A 180 -13.13 5.71 -19.49
C ILE A 180 -11.87 6.57 -19.31
N TYR A 181 -10.82 6.00 -18.77
CA TYR A 181 -9.59 6.75 -18.46
C TYR A 181 -8.75 7.12 -19.70
N THR A 182 -9.04 6.57 -20.87
CA THR A 182 -8.48 7.02 -22.17
C THR A 182 -9.42 7.95 -22.94
N GLY A 183 -10.63 8.25 -22.42
CA GLY A 183 -11.61 9.12 -23.07
C GLY A 183 -12.40 8.49 -24.21
N ARG A 184 -12.32 7.18 -24.42
CA ARG A 184 -13.13 6.45 -25.41
C ARG A 184 -14.58 6.26 -24.94
N ILE A 185 -14.77 6.12 -23.62
CA ILE A 185 -16.09 6.14 -22.97
C ILE A 185 -16.16 7.41 -22.13
N THR A 186 -17.07 8.31 -22.48
CA THR A 186 -17.24 9.60 -21.83
C THR A 186 -18.61 9.79 -21.20
N ASN A 187 -19.53 8.82 -21.37
CA ASN A 187 -20.89 8.90 -20.87
C ASN A 187 -21.27 7.60 -20.15
N TRP A 188 -21.86 7.72 -18.97
CA TRP A 188 -22.27 6.58 -18.14
C TRP A 188 -23.24 5.64 -18.85
N ARG A 189 -24.04 6.13 -19.80
CA ARG A 189 -24.94 5.29 -20.62
C ARG A 189 -24.19 4.18 -21.36
N GLN A 190 -22.93 4.42 -21.76
CA GLN A 190 -22.10 3.43 -22.43
C GLN A 190 -21.65 2.30 -21.48
N GLY A 191 -21.67 2.55 -20.16
CA GLY A 191 -21.43 1.57 -19.10
C GLY A 191 -22.70 1.01 -18.45
N GLY A 192 -23.89 1.28 -19.03
CA GLY A 192 -25.17 0.82 -18.49
C GLY A 192 -25.77 1.74 -17.41
N GLY A 193 -25.25 2.96 -17.25
CA GLY A 193 -25.73 3.97 -16.32
C GLY A 193 -26.64 5.01 -16.95
N ALA A 194 -26.77 6.15 -16.28
CA ALA A 194 -27.57 7.30 -16.72
C ALA A 194 -26.91 8.01 -17.93
N ASN A 195 -27.69 8.86 -18.62
CA ASN A 195 -27.16 9.66 -19.73
C ASN A 195 -26.48 10.94 -19.21
N HIS A 196 -25.32 10.78 -18.60
CA HIS A 196 -24.49 11.86 -18.07
C HIS A 196 -23.02 11.63 -18.41
N GLU A 197 -22.27 12.72 -18.54
CA GLU A 197 -20.83 12.71 -18.73
C GLU A 197 -20.13 12.03 -17.54
N ILE A 198 -19.01 11.37 -17.78
CA ILE A 198 -18.18 10.74 -16.76
C ILE A 198 -17.05 11.69 -16.39
N HIS A 199 -16.90 11.97 -15.10
CA HIS A 199 -15.76 12.72 -14.57
C HIS A 199 -14.74 11.73 -13.99
N ALA A 200 -13.66 11.49 -14.73
CA ALA A 200 -12.65 10.49 -14.37
C ALA A 200 -11.55 11.13 -13.53
N TYR A 201 -11.62 10.98 -12.21
CA TYR A 201 -10.62 11.51 -11.28
C TYR A 201 -9.35 10.68 -11.29
N THR A 202 -8.20 11.36 -11.30
CA THR A 202 -6.86 10.76 -11.27
C THR A 202 -6.13 11.11 -9.97
N ARG A 203 -4.92 10.59 -9.81
CA ARG A 203 -4.07 10.86 -8.66
C ARG A 203 -2.79 11.54 -9.10
N ASP A 204 -2.14 12.18 -8.13
CA ASP A 204 -0.79 12.72 -8.30
C ASP A 204 0.14 11.66 -8.93
N PRO A 205 0.95 12.02 -9.94
CA PRO A 205 1.86 11.08 -10.62
C PRO A 205 2.81 10.30 -9.70
N ASP A 206 3.19 10.90 -8.56
CA ASP A 206 4.09 10.29 -7.59
C ASP A 206 3.36 9.38 -6.57
N SER A 207 2.03 9.29 -6.67
CA SER A 207 1.25 8.43 -5.77
C SER A 207 1.33 6.96 -6.17
N GLY A 208 1.41 6.07 -5.17
CA GLY A 208 1.37 4.63 -5.39
C GLY A 208 0.06 4.15 -6.05
N SER A 209 -1.06 4.85 -5.85
CA SER A 209 -2.33 4.54 -6.49
C SER A 209 -2.31 4.88 -7.99
N GLN A 210 -1.66 5.99 -8.38
CA GLN A 210 -1.50 6.35 -9.79
C GLN A 210 -0.65 5.31 -10.51
N GLU A 211 0.48 4.92 -9.94
CA GLU A 211 1.34 3.91 -10.54
C GLU A 211 0.66 2.54 -10.67
N LYS A 212 -0.13 2.13 -9.65
CA LYS A 212 -0.97 0.93 -9.77
C LYS A 212 -2.00 1.06 -10.89
N MET A 213 -2.62 2.22 -11.05
CA MET A 213 -3.56 2.47 -12.15
C MET A 213 -2.86 2.32 -13.51
N GLU A 214 -1.70 2.91 -13.69
CA GLU A 214 -0.93 2.85 -14.94
C GLU A 214 -0.44 1.43 -15.25
N THR A 215 0.06 0.72 -14.26
CA THR A 215 0.69 -0.60 -14.46
C THR A 215 -0.33 -1.74 -14.53
N LEU A 216 -1.30 -1.79 -13.61
CA LEU A 216 -2.25 -2.90 -13.52
C LEU A 216 -3.44 -2.72 -14.48
N VAL A 217 -3.95 -1.49 -14.58
CA VAL A 217 -5.20 -1.21 -15.31
C VAL A 217 -4.93 -0.77 -16.72
N MET A 218 -4.12 0.28 -16.90
CA MET A 218 -3.90 0.90 -18.21
C MET A 218 -3.00 0.10 -19.14
N GLN A 219 -2.08 -0.69 -18.59
CA GLN A 219 -1.22 -1.60 -19.37
C GLN A 219 -0.51 -0.91 -20.55
N GLY A 220 0.06 0.28 -20.29
CA GLY A 220 0.78 1.08 -21.28
C GLY A 220 -0.09 2.02 -22.12
N GLN A 221 -1.41 2.00 -21.97
CA GLN A 221 -2.27 3.00 -22.59
C GLN A 221 -2.17 4.33 -21.82
N LYS A 222 -2.04 5.44 -22.56
CA LYS A 222 -1.96 6.77 -21.95
C LYS A 222 -3.33 7.20 -21.43
N MET A 223 -3.39 7.65 -20.19
CA MET A 223 -4.58 8.26 -19.61
C MET A 223 -4.82 9.66 -20.17
N LEU A 224 -6.08 10.12 -20.07
CA LEU A 224 -6.39 11.53 -20.25
C LEU A 224 -5.59 12.37 -19.26
N ASP A 225 -5.14 13.53 -19.73
CA ASP A 225 -4.51 14.54 -18.91
C ASP A 225 -5.55 15.60 -18.54
N LEU A 226 -6.09 15.49 -17.33
CA LEU A 226 -7.14 16.34 -16.79
C LEU A 226 -6.66 16.88 -15.43
N PRO A 227 -5.81 17.94 -15.42
CA PRO A 227 -5.24 18.47 -14.16
C PRO A 227 -6.30 18.86 -13.12
N GLU A 228 -7.47 19.35 -13.55
CA GLU A 228 -8.60 19.72 -12.70
C GLU A 228 -9.25 18.53 -11.98
N MET A 229 -9.03 17.31 -12.50
CA MET A 229 -9.53 16.06 -11.91
C MET A 229 -8.46 15.34 -11.09
N GLN A 230 -7.28 15.96 -10.87
CA GLN A 230 -6.17 15.34 -10.19
C GLN A 230 -6.23 15.56 -8.68
N GLY A 231 -6.28 14.46 -7.91
CA GLY A 231 -6.28 14.50 -6.45
C GLY A 231 -4.89 14.31 -5.83
N GLY A 232 -4.44 15.27 -4.99
CA GLY A 232 -3.13 15.27 -4.35
C GLY A 232 -3.02 14.44 -3.06
N SER A 233 -4.12 13.96 -2.48
CA SER A 233 -4.12 13.20 -1.22
C SER A 233 -4.86 11.87 -1.32
N MET A 234 -4.66 10.97 -0.34
CA MET A 234 -5.40 9.70 -0.27
C MET A 234 -6.90 9.88 -0.02
N LEU A 235 -7.31 11.03 0.53
CA LEU A 235 -8.73 11.37 0.75
C LEU A 235 -9.37 12.01 -0.47
N SER A 236 -8.60 12.60 -1.39
CA SER A 236 -9.14 13.31 -2.55
C SER A 236 -10.15 12.49 -3.35
N PRO A 237 -9.93 11.19 -3.66
CA PRO A 237 -10.92 10.38 -4.37
C PRO A 237 -12.28 10.35 -3.69
N TYR A 238 -12.30 10.26 -2.36
CA TYR A 238 -13.54 10.19 -1.58
C TYR A 238 -14.28 11.53 -1.57
N LEU A 239 -13.54 12.62 -1.33
CA LEU A 239 -14.11 13.97 -1.32
C LEU A 239 -14.70 14.33 -2.68
N SER A 240 -13.99 14.03 -3.77
CA SER A 240 -14.48 14.27 -5.11
C SER A 240 -15.75 13.44 -5.41
N ILE A 241 -15.79 12.17 -5.02
CA ILE A 241 -16.94 11.30 -5.28
C ILE A 241 -18.15 11.67 -4.41
N GLU A 242 -17.97 12.16 -3.19
CA GLU A 242 -19.07 12.63 -2.35
C GLU A 242 -19.77 13.88 -2.92
N GLU A 243 -19.04 14.73 -3.63
CA GLU A 243 -19.54 15.97 -4.23
C GLU A 243 -19.99 15.82 -5.69
N ASP A 244 -19.59 14.73 -6.36
CA ASP A 244 -19.82 14.50 -7.79
C ASP A 244 -20.51 13.15 -8.06
N GLU A 245 -21.82 13.21 -8.32
CA GLU A 245 -22.65 12.04 -8.64
C GLU A 245 -22.17 11.28 -9.89
N TRP A 246 -21.46 11.96 -10.80
CA TRP A 246 -21.02 11.41 -12.09
C TRP A 246 -19.53 11.07 -12.11
N GLY A 247 -18.87 11.22 -10.98
CA GLY A 247 -17.46 10.90 -10.80
C GLY A 247 -17.18 9.40 -10.76
N ILE A 248 -15.99 9.04 -11.20
CA ILE A 248 -15.32 7.76 -10.93
C ILE A 248 -13.90 8.02 -10.44
N ALA A 249 -13.48 7.34 -9.40
CA ALA A 249 -12.13 7.44 -8.86
C ALA A 249 -11.60 6.06 -8.46
N TYR A 250 -10.31 5.96 -8.13
CA TYR A 250 -9.68 4.74 -7.69
C TYR A 250 -8.87 4.93 -6.40
N THR A 251 -8.76 3.86 -5.62
CA THR A 251 -8.12 3.86 -4.31
C THR A 251 -7.64 2.44 -3.97
N PRO A 252 -6.69 2.25 -3.05
CA PRO A 252 -6.37 0.91 -2.54
C PRO A 252 -7.56 0.31 -1.77
N TYR A 253 -7.78 -1.00 -1.94
CA TYR A 253 -8.82 -1.74 -1.24
C TYR A 253 -8.65 -1.63 0.28
N TYR A 254 -7.44 -1.87 0.79
CA TYR A 254 -7.14 -1.75 2.21
C TYR A 254 -7.47 -0.37 2.77
N PHE A 255 -7.10 0.71 2.07
CA PHE A 255 -7.38 2.08 2.52
C PHE A 255 -8.88 2.32 2.62
N CYS A 256 -9.65 1.83 1.63
CA CYS A 256 -11.10 1.93 1.65
C CYS A 256 -11.73 1.17 2.83
N GLU A 257 -11.36 -0.09 3.02
CA GLU A 257 -12.01 -0.96 3.99
C GLU A 257 -11.59 -0.68 5.44
N ARG A 258 -10.30 -0.37 5.67
CA ARG A 258 -9.74 -0.29 7.02
C ARG A 258 -9.53 1.13 7.51
N MET A 259 -9.15 2.06 6.65
CA MET A 259 -8.85 3.44 7.06
C MET A 259 -10.04 4.38 6.84
N ILE A 260 -10.85 4.13 5.83
CA ILE A 260 -12.06 4.90 5.57
C ILE A 260 -13.30 4.23 6.19
N GLY A 261 -13.50 2.92 5.91
CA GLY A 261 -14.67 2.20 6.42
C GLY A 261 -15.98 2.92 6.06
N ASP A 262 -16.76 3.22 7.07
CA ASP A 262 -18.07 3.91 7.00
C ASP A 262 -17.99 5.44 7.11
N LEU A 263 -16.79 6.02 7.20
CA LEU A 263 -16.60 7.47 7.35
C LEU A 263 -16.96 8.25 6.09
N ARG A 264 -17.06 7.59 4.92
CA ARG A 264 -17.35 8.21 3.63
C ARG A 264 -18.43 7.47 2.88
N ASN A 265 -19.33 8.25 2.31
CA ASN A 265 -20.47 7.70 1.58
C ASN A 265 -20.11 7.48 0.10
N VAL A 266 -19.40 6.39 -0.18
CA VAL A 266 -19.03 6.00 -1.55
C VAL A 266 -19.49 4.58 -1.85
N LYS A 267 -19.67 4.26 -3.13
CA LYS A 267 -19.98 2.91 -3.59
C LYS A 267 -18.79 2.30 -4.33
N VAL A 268 -18.38 1.12 -3.91
CA VAL A 268 -17.35 0.34 -4.58
C VAL A 268 -17.94 -0.40 -5.78
N LEU A 269 -17.29 -0.33 -6.93
CA LEU A 269 -17.69 -1.03 -8.15
C LEU A 269 -17.08 -2.45 -8.19
N ALA A 270 -17.86 -3.40 -8.67
CA ALA A 270 -17.33 -4.67 -9.14
C ALA A 270 -16.57 -4.49 -10.47
N VAL A 271 -15.60 -5.36 -10.73
CA VAL A 271 -14.91 -5.44 -12.02
C VAL A 271 -15.16 -6.80 -12.64
N ASP A 272 -15.58 -6.82 -13.91
CA ASP A 272 -16.04 -8.03 -14.62
C ASP A 272 -17.10 -8.81 -13.82
N GLY A 273 -17.97 -8.10 -13.09
CA GLY A 273 -19.01 -8.67 -12.24
C GLY A 273 -18.53 -9.15 -10.86
N THR A 274 -17.23 -9.09 -10.57
CA THR A 274 -16.66 -9.56 -9.30
C THR A 274 -16.38 -8.39 -8.36
N PRO A 275 -16.98 -8.32 -7.16
CA PRO A 275 -16.66 -7.31 -6.16
C PRO A 275 -15.28 -7.57 -5.54
N PRO A 276 -14.54 -6.52 -5.15
CA PRO A 276 -13.30 -6.67 -4.41
C PRO A 276 -13.60 -7.13 -2.98
N THR A 277 -13.15 -8.33 -2.65
CA THR A 277 -13.20 -8.91 -1.30
C THR A 277 -11.90 -9.66 -1.05
N PRO A 278 -11.51 -9.94 0.21
CA PRO A 278 -10.34 -10.76 0.47
C PRO A 278 -10.37 -12.09 -0.30
N GLN A 279 -11.53 -12.73 -0.37
CA GLN A 279 -11.68 -13.99 -1.08
C GLN A 279 -11.50 -13.83 -2.60
N SER A 280 -12.12 -12.81 -3.22
CA SER A 280 -12.00 -12.59 -4.67
C SER A 280 -10.60 -12.17 -5.10
N ILE A 281 -9.89 -11.42 -4.24
CA ILE A 281 -8.48 -11.09 -4.42
C ILE A 281 -7.65 -12.37 -4.37
N MET A 282 -7.85 -13.23 -3.35
CA MET A 282 -7.12 -14.49 -3.24
C MET A 282 -7.48 -15.49 -4.35
N ASN A 283 -8.70 -15.47 -4.86
CA ASN A 283 -9.07 -16.27 -6.04
C ASN A 283 -8.22 -15.86 -7.25
N ALA A 284 -8.05 -14.55 -7.48
CA ALA A 284 -7.20 -14.06 -8.57
C ALA A 284 -5.72 -14.43 -8.36
N VAL A 285 -5.19 -14.24 -7.16
CA VAL A 285 -3.83 -14.63 -6.76
C VAL A 285 -3.58 -16.12 -7.01
N ASN A 286 -4.58 -16.95 -6.75
CA ASN A 286 -4.52 -18.41 -6.98
C ASN A 286 -4.82 -18.81 -8.43
N GLY A 287 -4.98 -17.85 -9.36
CA GLY A 287 -5.24 -18.07 -10.78
C GLY A 287 -6.62 -18.61 -11.11
N GLN A 288 -7.55 -18.51 -10.20
CA GLN A 288 -8.93 -18.80 -10.51
C GLN A 288 -9.46 -17.73 -11.48
N LYS A 289 -10.34 -18.15 -12.40
CA LYS A 289 -10.99 -17.22 -13.33
C LYS A 289 -12.36 -16.78 -12.83
N LYS A 290 -13.01 -17.63 -12.07
CA LYS A 290 -14.33 -17.37 -11.51
C LYS A 290 -14.19 -16.67 -10.17
N ASP A 291 -15.03 -15.66 -9.94
CA ASP A 291 -15.07 -14.87 -8.71
C ASP A 291 -13.69 -14.31 -8.30
N ALA A 292 -12.87 -13.93 -9.31
CA ALA A 292 -11.52 -13.41 -9.15
C ALA A 292 -11.46 -11.92 -9.47
N TYR A 293 -11.03 -11.10 -8.50
CA TYR A 293 -10.88 -9.64 -8.71
C TYR A 293 -9.56 -9.34 -9.43
N PRO A 294 -9.55 -8.66 -10.59
CA PRO A 294 -8.39 -8.68 -11.49
C PRO A 294 -7.24 -7.76 -11.07
N PHE A 295 -7.50 -6.69 -10.31
CA PHE A 295 -6.50 -5.64 -10.05
C PHE A 295 -5.86 -5.78 -8.67
N PHE A 296 -5.33 -6.97 -8.37
CA PHE A 296 -4.57 -7.22 -7.15
C PHE A 296 -3.11 -6.76 -7.28
N SER A 297 -2.49 -6.45 -6.15
CA SER A 297 -1.10 -5.99 -6.05
C SER A 297 -0.47 -6.46 -4.76
N HIS A 298 0.86 -6.32 -4.66
CA HIS A 298 1.57 -6.55 -3.41
C HIS A 298 1.77 -5.24 -2.62
N ILE A 299 1.95 -5.42 -1.31
CA ILE A 299 2.62 -4.50 -0.41
C ILE A 299 4.06 -4.99 -0.29
N TYR A 300 5.02 -4.07 -0.25
CA TYR A 300 6.45 -4.40 -0.25
C TYR A 300 7.16 -3.84 0.99
N ALA A 301 8.17 -4.57 1.44
CA ALA A 301 9.25 -3.99 2.22
C ALA A 301 10.44 -3.70 1.33
N ALA A 302 11.18 -2.64 1.62
CA ALA A 302 12.43 -2.34 0.94
C ALA A 302 13.51 -1.86 1.90
N ILE A 303 14.76 -2.14 1.53
CA ILE A 303 15.97 -1.78 2.27
C ILE A 303 17.11 -1.52 1.28
N ARG A 304 18.11 -0.76 1.68
CA ARG A 304 19.36 -0.68 0.92
C ARG A 304 20.15 -1.99 1.03
N SER A 305 20.71 -2.46 -0.08
CA SER A 305 21.48 -3.71 -0.10
C SER A 305 22.78 -3.63 0.73
N ASP A 306 23.33 -2.41 0.89
CA ASP A 306 24.54 -2.14 1.68
C ASP A 306 24.29 -1.99 3.19
N ALA A 307 23.03 -2.10 3.66
CA ALA A 307 22.74 -2.10 5.09
C ALA A 307 23.47 -3.26 5.78
N PRO A 308 24.24 -3.01 6.87
CA PRO A 308 25.01 -4.03 7.57
C PRO A 308 24.14 -5.21 8.04
N ALA A 309 24.69 -6.42 8.03
CA ALA A 309 23.92 -7.63 8.35
C ALA A 309 23.40 -7.66 9.80
N ASP A 310 24.09 -6.98 10.70
CA ASP A 310 23.77 -6.85 12.13
C ASP A 310 23.04 -5.54 12.48
N SER A 311 22.79 -4.67 11.52
CA SER A 311 22.02 -3.43 11.76
C SER A 311 20.57 -3.72 12.11
N PHE A 312 19.95 -2.86 12.89
CA PHE A 312 18.52 -2.99 13.23
C PHE A 312 17.62 -2.94 12.01
N GLU A 313 17.97 -2.14 11.01
CA GLU A 313 17.26 -2.07 9.75
C GLU A 313 17.23 -3.43 9.05
N ARG A 314 18.39 -4.10 8.94
CA ARG A 314 18.50 -5.42 8.33
C ARG A 314 17.76 -6.48 9.13
N GLN A 315 17.82 -6.42 10.45
CA GLN A 315 17.11 -7.35 11.33
C GLN A 315 15.59 -7.16 11.21
N ILE A 316 15.08 -5.90 11.18
CA ILE A 316 13.66 -5.61 10.99
C ILE A 316 13.21 -6.09 9.60
N TYR A 317 13.98 -5.80 8.54
CA TYR A 317 13.66 -6.26 7.19
C TYR A 317 13.50 -7.78 7.13
N ARG A 318 14.42 -8.55 7.75
CA ARG A 318 14.32 -10.02 7.85
C ARG A 318 13.13 -10.45 8.71
N TRP A 319 12.92 -9.79 9.84
CA TRP A 319 11.81 -10.09 10.75
C TRP A 319 10.45 -9.97 10.08
N LEU A 320 10.28 -9.08 9.12
CA LEU A 320 9.03 -8.92 8.36
C LEU A 320 8.61 -10.18 7.57
N SER A 321 9.47 -11.20 7.46
CA SER A 321 9.16 -12.49 6.83
C SER A 321 8.76 -13.58 7.82
N THR A 322 8.86 -13.33 9.13
CA THR A 322 8.56 -14.30 10.17
C THR A 322 7.07 -14.61 10.27
N PRO A 323 6.67 -15.77 10.82
CA PRO A 323 5.27 -16.07 11.13
C PRO A 323 4.60 -14.99 11.96
N LYS A 324 5.29 -14.46 12.96
CA LYS A 324 4.77 -13.38 13.82
C LYS A 324 4.48 -12.08 13.05
N ALA A 325 5.35 -11.72 12.13
CA ALA A 325 5.10 -10.56 11.26
C ALA A 325 3.87 -10.79 10.36
N LYS A 326 3.69 -12.00 9.85
CA LYS A 326 2.50 -12.37 9.05
C LYS A 326 1.20 -12.29 9.87
N ASP A 327 1.22 -12.67 11.16
CA ASP A 327 0.09 -12.48 12.05
C ASP A 327 -0.27 -10.99 12.20
N ILE A 328 0.73 -10.12 12.36
CA ILE A 328 0.52 -8.67 12.46
C ILE A 328 0.02 -8.09 11.13
N ILE A 329 0.51 -8.57 10.01
CA ILE A 329 0.01 -8.18 8.67
C ILE A 329 -1.47 -8.53 8.54
N ASP A 330 -1.88 -9.74 8.93
CA ASP A 330 -3.29 -10.16 8.88
C ASP A 330 -4.15 -9.37 9.89
N GLU A 331 -3.64 -9.12 11.11
CA GLU A 331 -4.30 -8.28 12.12
C GLU A 331 -4.51 -6.85 11.60
N SER A 332 -3.56 -6.31 10.85
CA SER A 332 -3.69 -4.97 10.25
C SER A 332 -4.85 -4.90 9.26
N GLY A 333 -5.23 -6.02 8.64
CA GLY A 333 -6.28 -6.14 7.63
C GLY A 333 -5.76 -6.35 6.21
N TYR A 334 -4.45 -6.36 6.00
CA TYR A 334 -3.84 -6.87 4.76
C TYR A 334 -3.91 -8.40 4.72
N ILE A 335 -3.70 -8.98 3.56
CA ILE A 335 -3.65 -10.44 3.38
C ILE A 335 -2.17 -10.85 3.30
N SER A 336 -1.65 -11.49 4.34
CA SER A 336 -0.23 -11.87 4.39
C SER A 336 0.12 -12.93 3.34
N LEU A 337 1.39 -12.98 2.95
CA LEU A 337 1.93 -14.02 2.07
C LEU A 337 2.24 -15.28 2.90
N ARG A 338 1.23 -16.12 3.14
CA ARG A 338 1.44 -17.42 3.77
C ARG A 338 1.75 -18.46 2.69
N SER A 339 2.81 -19.23 2.89
CA SER A 339 3.01 -20.46 2.11
C SER A 339 1.81 -21.38 2.31
N LYS A 340 1.31 -21.92 1.21
CA LYS A 340 0.27 -22.96 1.23
C LYS A 340 0.81 -24.23 1.85
#